data_115c7f89b240acc0c206e30342acfa95
#
_entry.id   115c7f89b240acc0c206e30342acfa95
#
_cell.length_a   1.000
_cell.length_b   1.000
_cell.length_c   1.000
_cell.angle_alpha   90.00
_cell.angle_beta   90.00
_cell.angle_gamma   90.00
#
_symmetry.space_group_name_H-M   'P 1'
#
loop_
_entity.id
_entity.type
_entity.pdbx_description
1 polymer ?
#
loop_
_entity_poly.entity_id
_entity_poly.type
_entity_poly.pdbx_seq_one_letter_code
_entity_poly.pdbx_strand_id
1 'polypeptide(L)'
;VCWILMPLILAMTYEVIMRKLFLAPTIWAYDISRFLYGALFMLGAAYALSRGVHIRADFLYRNFKVKNQGLIDFWLYILFYFPGLFVFFYMTVGYVGESIRRGERGMDTTWMPYMWPIKTCLLIGILFLLIQGVSELLKSYWASKKGEWPGESK
;
A
#
# COMPACT_ATOMS: atom_id res chain seq x y z
N VAL A 1 3.48 10.35 -3.40
CA VAL A 1 4.10 9.03 -3.61
C VAL A 1 5.28 9.15 -4.57
N CYS A 2 5.15 9.84 -5.71
CA CYS A 2 6.25 10.00 -6.70
C CYS A 2 7.54 10.61 -6.11
N TRP A 3 7.44 11.51 -5.13
CA TRP A 3 8.60 12.11 -4.47
C TRP A 3 9.47 11.10 -3.72
N ILE A 4 8.93 9.95 -3.31
CA ILE A 4 9.69 8.87 -2.66
C ILE A 4 10.59 8.13 -3.66
N LEU A 5 10.22 8.15 -4.95
CA LEU A 5 11.03 7.54 -6.02
C LEU A 5 12.38 8.23 -6.20
N MET A 6 12.44 9.56 -6.08
CA MET A 6 13.69 10.32 -6.24
C MET A 6 14.79 9.89 -5.26
N PRO A 7 14.56 9.92 -3.93
CA PRO A 7 15.59 9.46 -3.00
C PRO A 7 15.89 7.95 -3.14
N LEU A 8 14.90 7.13 -3.56
CA LEU A 8 15.14 5.72 -3.83
C LEU A 8 16.11 5.52 -5.01
N ILE A 9 15.87 6.22 -6.13
CA ILE A 9 16.75 6.15 -7.31
C ILE A 9 18.16 6.65 -6.95
N LEU A 10 18.26 7.76 -6.23
CA LEU A 10 19.55 8.32 -5.81
C LEU A 10 20.33 7.36 -4.89
N ALA A 11 19.67 6.76 -3.91
CA ALA A 11 20.29 5.82 -3.01
C ALA A 11 20.80 4.56 -3.75
N MET A 12 19.99 4.00 -4.65
CA MET A 12 20.36 2.84 -5.45
C MET A 12 21.50 3.15 -6.43
N THR A 13 21.43 4.29 -7.10
CA THR A 13 22.48 4.74 -8.04
C THR A 13 23.80 4.95 -7.31
N TYR A 14 23.75 5.62 -6.15
CA TYR A 14 24.92 5.83 -5.30
C TYR A 14 25.55 4.49 -4.88
N GLU A 15 24.75 3.54 -4.42
CA GLU A 15 25.23 2.21 -4.02
C GLU A 15 25.92 1.48 -5.17
N VAL A 16 25.32 1.51 -6.39
CA VAL A 16 25.90 0.87 -7.58
C VAL A 16 27.25 1.49 -7.94
N ILE A 17 27.36 2.83 -7.91
CA ILE A 17 28.60 3.56 -8.17
C ILE A 17 29.68 3.18 -7.15
N MET A 18 29.37 3.26 -5.87
CA MET A 18 30.30 2.94 -4.79
C MET A 18 30.78 1.48 -4.87
N ARG A 19 29.89 0.56 -5.15
CA ARG A 19 30.20 -0.87 -5.28
C ARG A 19 31.05 -1.18 -6.51
N LYS A 20 30.74 -0.57 -7.67
CA LYS A 20 31.38 -0.92 -8.93
C LYS A 20 32.69 -0.16 -9.19
N LEU A 21 32.73 1.13 -8.86
CA LEU A 21 33.90 1.99 -9.14
C LEU A 21 34.90 2.01 -7.97
N PHE A 22 34.39 2.04 -6.76
CA PHE A 22 35.22 2.19 -5.55
C PHE A 22 35.44 0.89 -4.77
N LEU A 23 34.78 -0.22 -5.19
CA LEU A 23 34.80 -1.51 -4.48
C LEU A 23 34.45 -1.40 -2.99
N ALA A 24 33.71 -0.36 -2.62
CA ALA A 24 33.32 -0.01 -1.25
C ALA A 24 31.78 -0.04 -1.13
N PRO A 25 31.16 -1.22 -0.93
CA PRO A 25 29.73 -1.33 -0.78
C PRO A 25 29.25 -0.56 0.45
N THR A 26 28.15 0.20 0.31
CA THR A 26 27.57 0.97 1.39
C THR A 26 26.59 0.12 2.21
N ILE A 27 26.82 0.05 3.53
CA ILE A 27 26.03 -0.79 4.44
C ILE A 27 24.62 -0.26 4.62
N TRP A 28 24.45 1.06 4.63
CA TRP A 28 23.20 1.76 4.91
C TRP A 28 22.25 1.84 3.69
N ALA A 29 22.79 1.86 2.46
CA ALA A 29 22.00 2.07 1.26
C ALA A 29 20.98 0.94 1.03
N TYR A 30 21.31 -0.29 1.39
CA TYR A 30 20.39 -1.43 1.31
C TYR A 30 19.16 -1.22 2.21
N ASP A 31 19.37 -0.86 3.47
CA ASP A 31 18.27 -0.68 4.43
C ASP A 31 17.38 0.51 4.07
N ILE A 32 17.99 1.64 3.68
CA ILE A 32 17.25 2.83 3.24
C ILE A 32 16.43 2.52 1.98
N SER A 33 17.01 1.81 1.01
CA SER A 33 16.28 1.42 -0.20
C SER A 33 15.10 0.53 0.12
N ARG A 34 15.26 -0.44 1.04
CA ARG A 34 14.18 -1.32 1.50
C ARG A 34 13.06 -0.53 2.20
N PHE A 35 13.41 0.46 3.03
CA PHE A 35 12.44 1.30 3.72
C PHE A 35 11.66 2.19 2.75
N LEU A 36 12.35 2.86 1.82
CA LEU A 36 11.72 3.70 0.80
C LEU A 36 10.83 2.89 -0.15
N TYR A 37 11.30 1.72 -0.56
CA TYR A 37 10.53 0.80 -1.39
C TYR A 37 9.25 0.32 -0.69
N GLY A 38 9.36 -0.11 0.58
CA GLY A 38 8.21 -0.50 1.38
C GLY A 38 7.20 0.64 1.56
N ALA A 39 7.68 1.86 1.86
CA ALA A 39 6.84 3.04 1.96
C ALA A 39 6.14 3.38 0.64
N LEU A 40 6.88 3.32 -0.49
CA LEU A 40 6.35 3.55 -1.82
C LEU A 40 5.19 2.61 -2.14
N PHE A 41 5.36 1.31 -1.88
CA PHE A 41 4.32 0.31 -2.14
C PHE A 41 3.09 0.49 -1.24
N MET A 42 3.29 0.71 0.05
CA MET A 42 2.18 0.84 1.00
C MET A 42 1.35 2.10 0.73
N LEU A 43 2.01 3.25 0.53
CA LEU A 43 1.31 4.50 0.21
C LEU A 43 0.79 4.50 -1.23
N GLY A 44 1.50 3.86 -2.15
CA GLY A 44 1.11 3.69 -3.55
C GLY A 44 -0.14 2.85 -3.71
N ALA A 45 -0.31 1.79 -2.91
CA ALA A 45 -1.49 0.94 -2.95
C ALA A 45 -2.79 1.71 -2.64
N ALA A 46 -2.78 2.57 -1.61
CA ALA A 46 -3.91 3.43 -1.29
C ALA A 46 -4.22 4.44 -2.41
N TYR A 47 -3.18 5.02 -3.01
CA TYR A 47 -3.32 5.93 -4.15
C TYR A 47 -3.85 5.21 -5.40
N ALA A 48 -3.37 4.00 -5.70
CA ALA A 48 -3.86 3.20 -6.82
C ALA A 48 -5.35 2.86 -6.65
N LEU A 49 -5.76 2.49 -5.43
CA LEU A 49 -7.17 2.27 -5.11
C LEU A 49 -8.01 3.53 -5.35
N SER A 50 -7.51 4.72 -4.97
CA SER A 50 -8.23 5.98 -5.16
C SER A 50 -8.45 6.33 -6.65
N ARG A 51 -7.57 5.86 -7.52
CA ARG A 51 -7.67 6.06 -8.98
C ARG A 51 -8.48 4.98 -9.70
N GLY A 52 -9.04 4.03 -8.95
CA GLY A 52 -9.79 2.91 -9.52
C GLY A 52 -8.93 1.92 -10.32
N VAL A 53 -7.59 2.00 -10.18
CA VAL A 53 -6.63 1.13 -10.86
C VAL A 53 -6.44 -0.20 -10.10
N HIS A 54 -7.24 -0.44 -9.07
CA HIS A 54 -7.24 -1.73 -8.39
C HIS A 54 -7.70 -2.81 -9.37
N ILE A 55 -7.00 -3.95 -9.35
CA ILE A 55 -7.24 -5.06 -10.27
C ILE A 55 -8.71 -5.49 -10.14
N ARG A 56 -9.54 -4.97 -11.01
CA ARG A 56 -10.86 -5.53 -11.28
C ARG A 56 -10.66 -6.57 -12.38
N ALA A 57 -11.33 -7.69 -12.28
CA ALA A 57 -11.38 -8.64 -13.38
C ALA A 57 -12.27 -8.06 -14.52
N ASP A 58 -11.81 -6.96 -15.13
CA ASP A 58 -12.58 -6.15 -16.10
C ASP A 58 -13.15 -7.00 -17.24
N PHE A 59 -12.48 -8.07 -17.60
CA PHE A 59 -12.96 -8.94 -18.67
C PHE A 59 -14.21 -9.74 -18.27
N LEU A 60 -14.39 -10.07 -16.99
CA LEU A 60 -15.61 -10.69 -16.47
C LEU A 60 -16.71 -9.66 -16.25
N TYR A 61 -16.33 -8.44 -15.82
CA TYR A 61 -17.26 -7.37 -15.49
C TYR A 61 -17.94 -6.76 -16.72
N ARG A 62 -17.27 -6.72 -17.87
CA ARG A 62 -17.82 -6.13 -19.12
C ARG A 62 -19.17 -6.73 -19.55
N ASN A 63 -19.45 -7.95 -19.17
CA ASN A 63 -20.69 -8.66 -19.54
C ASN A 63 -21.87 -8.39 -18.59
N PHE A 64 -21.64 -7.73 -17.44
CA PHE A 64 -22.69 -7.47 -16.46
C PHE A 64 -23.24 -6.06 -16.56
N LYS A 65 -24.54 -5.90 -16.28
CA LYS A 65 -25.15 -4.57 -16.14
C LYS A 65 -24.55 -3.82 -14.95
N VAL A 66 -24.40 -2.50 -15.04
CA VAL A 66 -23.77 -1.65 -14.03
C VAL A 66 -24.34 -1.88 -12.61
N LYS A 67 -25.65 -2.11 -12.51
CA LYS A 67 -26.30 -2.45 -11.22
C LYS A 67 -25.74 -3.72 -10.59
N ASN A 68 -25.56 -4.77 -11.39
CA ASN A 68 -25.04 -6.05 -10.91
C ASN A 68 -23.55 -5.93 -10.54
N GLN A 69 -22.79 -5.15 -11.31
CA GLN A 69 -21.38 -4.83 -10.98
C GLN A 69 -21.28 -4.16 -9.61
N GLY A 70 -22.08 -3.10 -9.38
CA GLY A 70 -22.08 -2.39 -8.11
C GLY A 70 -22.51 -3.27 -6.93
N LEU A 71 -23.43 -4.21 -7.15
CA LEU A 71 -23.92 -5.12 -6.11
C LEU A 71 -22.87 -6.18 -5.74
N ILE A 72 -22.18 -6.74 -6.73
CA ILE A 72 -21.08 -7.70 -6.54
C ILE A 72 -19.93 -7.01 -5.79
N ASP A 73 -19.50 -5.82 -6.25
CA ASP A 73 -18.44 -5.06 -5.61
C ASP A 73 -18.81 -4.73 -4.15
N PHE A 74 -20.03 -4.28 -3.89
CA PHE A 74 -20.49 -3.97 -2.54
C PHE A 74 -20.35 -5.16 -1.59
N TRP A 75 -20.79 -6.35 -2.00
CA TRP A 75 -20.67 -7.57 -1.20
C TRP A 75 -19.23 -8.02 -1.02
N LEU A 76 -18.39 -7.91 -2.05
CA LEU A 76 -16.97 -8.25 -1.96
C LEU A 76 -16.23 -7.32 -1.01
N TYR A 77 -16.54 -6.02 -1.03
CA TYR A 77 -15.95 -5.07 -0.08
C TYR A 77 -16.34 -5.39 1.36
N ILE A 78 -17.61 -5.67 1.64
CA ILE A 78 -18.08 -5.98 3.00
C ILE A 78 -17.57 -7.34 3.49
N LEU A 79 -17.61 -8.37 2.65
CA LEU A 79 -17.35 -9.74 3.10
C LEU A 79 -15.86 -10.11 3.14
N PHE A 80 -15.06 -9.58 2.21
CA PHE A 80 -13.65 -9.94 2.07
C PHE A 80 -12.71 -8.77 2.37
N TYR A 81 -12.95 -7.60 1.80
CA TYR A 81 -12.04 -6.49 1.91
C TYR A 81 -11.96 -5.94 3.35
N PHE A 82 -13.09 -5.56 3.94
CA PHE A 82 -13.11 -4.98 5.29
C PHE A 82 -12.67 -5.97 6.37
N PRO A 83 -13.19 -7.20 6.45
CA PRO A 83 -12.73 -8.15 7.47
C PRO A 83 -11.24 -8.46 7.34
N GLY A 84 -10.74 -8.64 6.11
CA GLY A 84 -9.32 -8.88 5.86
C GLY A 84 -8.45 -7.72 6.32
N LEU A 85 -8.81 -6.48 5.95
CA LEU A 85 -8.06 -5.31 6.37
C LEU A 85 -8.18 -5.01 7.87
N PHE A 86 -9.33 -5.28 8.51
CA PHE A 86 -9.46 -5.12 9.96
C PHE A 86 -8.57 -6.07 10.74
N VAL A 87 -8.54 -7.35 10.34
CA VAL A 87 -7.64 -8.33 10.95
C VAL A 87 -6.18 -7.91 10.73
N PHE A 88 -5.84 -7.49 9.52
CA PHE A 88 -4.49 -7.05 9.19
C PHE A 88 -4.10 -5.78 9.97
N PHE A 89 -5.01 -4.82 10.10
CA PHE A 89 -4.81 -3.62 10.92
C PHE A 89 -4.56 -3.97 12.38
N TYR A 90 -5.42 -4.80 12.98
CA TYR A 90 -5.29 -5.22 14.37
C TYR A 90 -3.95 -5.90 14.66
N MET A 91 -3.54 -6.83 13.79
CA MET A 91 -2.24 -7.50 13.91
C MET A 91 -1.07 -6.52 13.75
N THR A 92 -1.18 -5.57 12.82
CA THR A 92 -0.13 -4.58 12.56
C THR A 92 0.03 -3.60 13.72
N VAL A 93 -1.05 -3.20 14.40
CA VAL A 93 -0.95 -2.35 15.61
C VAL A 93 -0.13 -3.05 16.70
N GLY A 94 -0.41 -4.32 16.96
CA GLY A 94 0.37 -5.13 17.92
C GLY A 94 1.83 -5.26 17.49
N TYR A 95 2.07 -5.50 16.20
CA TYR A 95 3.41 -5.64 15.63
C TYR A 95 4.25 -4.37 15.72
N VAL A 96 3.66 -3.21 15.48
CA VAL A 96 4.32 -1.89 15.64
C VAL A 96 4.58 -1.62 17.12
N GLY A 97 3.59 -1.82 18.00
CA GLY A 97 3.72 -1.60 19.43
C GLY A 97 4.84 -2.43 20.05
N GLU A 98 4.92 -3.71 19.70
CA GLU A 98 5.98 -4.60 20.19
C GLU A 98 7.36 -4.20 19.66
N SER A 99 7.46 -3.79 18.40
CA SER A 99 8.71 -3.31 17.81
C SER A 99 9.24 -2.05 18.49
N ILE A 100 8.35 -1.12 18.86
CA ILE A 100 8.73 0.09 19.60
C ILE A 100 9.16 -0.28 21.03
N ARG A 101 8.40 -1.14 21.71
CA ARG A 101 8.68 -1.54 23.10
C ARG A 101 9.99 -2.27 23.26
N ARG A 102 10.34 -3.15 22.30
CA ARG A 102 11.59 -3.92 22.32
C ARG A 102 12.77 -3.16 21.73
N GLY A 103 12.56 -2.00 21.09
CA GLY A 103 13.62 -1.29 20.38
C GLY A 103 14.24 -2.12 19.28
N GLU A 104 13.41 -2.87 18.53
CA GLU A 104 13.83 -3.85 17.54
C GLU A 104 14.70 -3.21 16.47
N ARG A 105 15.86 -3.85 16.22
CA ARG A 105 16.82 -3.43 15.19
C ARG A 105 16.91 -4.48 14.09
N GLY A 106 17.13 -4.02 12.87
CA GLY A 106 17.40 -4.91 11.73
C GLY A 106 18.72 -5.66 11.93
N MET A 107 18.69 -6.98 11.71
CA MET A 107 19.88 -7.83 11.80
C MET A 107 20.48 -8.12 10.43
N ASP A 108 19.90 -7.57 9.37
CA ASP A 108 20.29 -7.86 7.98
C ASP A 108 21.62 -7.19 7.59
N THR A 109 21.94 -6.08 8.26
CA THR A 109 23.15 -5.31 8.01
C THR A 109 23.84 -4.94 9.33
N THR A 110 25.14 -4.65 9.27
CA THR A 110 25.92 -4.17 10.42
C THR A 110 25.51 -2.77 10.91
N TRP A 111 24.73 -2.03 10.13
CA TRP A 111 24.19 -0.74 10.53
C TRP A 111 23.06 -0.86 11.57
N MET A 112 22.36 -2.00 11.61
CA MET A 112 21.29 -2.31 12.57
C MET A 112 20.27 -1.16 12.75
N PRO A 113 19.57 -0.71 11.68
CA PRO A 113 18.61 0.38 11.79
C PRO A 113 17.41 -0.05 12.65
N TYR A 114 16.76 0.93 13.27
CA TYR A 114 15.47 0.68 13.94
C TYR A 114 14.40 0.25 12.94
N MET A 115 13.64 -0.79 13.27
CA MET A 115 12.61 -1.36 12.37
C MET A 115 11.24 -0.69 12.54
N TRP A 116 11.01 0.04 13.63
CA TRP A 116 9.72 0.69 13.88
C TRP A 116 9.28 1.70 12.79
N PRO A 117 10.16 2.45 12.08
CA PRO A 117 9.69 3.42 11.09
C PRO A 117 8.99 2.77 9.90
N ILE A 118 9.54 1.66 9.38
CA ILE A 118 8.90 0.94 8.26
C ILE A 118 7.60 0.28 8.69
N LYS A 119 7.55 -0.27 9.91
CA LYS A 119 6.34 -0.87 10.46
C LYS A 119 5.24 0.18 10.68
N THR A 120 5.60 1.39 11.12
CA THR A 120 4.67 2.51 11.24
C THR A 120 4.16 2.95 9.87
N CYS A 121 5.01 2.98 8.85
CA CYS A 121 4.61 3.29 7.49
C CYS A 121 3.60 2.27 6.94
N LEU A 122 3.78 0.99 7.26
CA LEU A 122 2.82 -0.08 6.96
C LEU A 122 1.45 0.21 7.61
N LEU A 123 1.44 0.57 8.90
CA LEU A 123 0.21 0.90 9.63
C LEU A 123 -0.53 2.08 8.99
N ILE A 124 0.19 3.14 8.63
CA ILE A 124 -0.36 4.31 7.95
C ILE A 124 -0.93 3.92 6.58
N GLY A 125 -0.23 3.08 5.82
CA GLY A 125 -0.69 2.59 4.53
C GLY A 125 -2.01 1.81 4.63
N ILE A 126 -2.14 0.92 5.63
CA ILE A 126 -3.38 0.16 5.89
C ILE A 126 -4.51 1.12 6.27
N LEU A 127 -4.23 2.12 7.08
CA LEU A 127 -5.23 3.12 7.49
C LEU A 127 -5.75 3.90 6.28
N PHE A 128 -4.88 4.32 5.37
CA PHE A 128 -5.29 4.96 4.12
C PHE A 128 -6.09 4.03 3.22
N LEU A 129 -5.73 2.73 3.15
CA LEU A 129 -6.50 1.73 2.42
C LEU A 129 -7.90 1.55 3.01
N LEU A 130 -8.05 1.54 4.34
CA LEU A 130 -9.35 1.46 4.99
C LEU A 130 -10.22 2.68 4.66
N ILE A 131 -9.67 3.90 4.75
CA ILE A 131 -10.39 5.14 4.42
C ILE A 131 -10.82 5.12 2.95
N GLN A 132 -9.92 4.74 2.05
CA GLN A 132 -10.23 4.68 0.63
C GLN A 132 -11.24 3.56 0.31
N GLY A 133 -11.15 2.41 1.00
CA GLY A 133 -12.11 1.33 0.89
C GLY A 133 -13.54 1.76 1.22
N VAL A 134 -13.72 2.60 2.24
CA VAL A 134 -15.04 3.19 2.56
C VAL A 134 -15.56 4.04 1.39
N SER A 135 -14.69 4.85 0.77
CA SER A 135 -15.06 5.64 -0.41
C SER A 135 -15.52 4.78 -1.58
N GLU A 136 -14.79 3.69 -1.87
CA GLU A 136 -15.15 2.76 -2.95
C GLU A 136 -16.44 1.97 -2.64
N LEU A 137 -16.66 1.60 -1.39
CA LEU A 137 -17.90 0.96 -0.96
C LEU A 137 -19.11 1.88 -1.19
N LEU A 138 -18.99 3.16 -0.86
CA LEU A 138 -20.05 4.16 -1.09
C LEU A 138 -20.33 4.32 -2.60
N LYS A 139 -19.29 4.35 -3.44
CA LYS A 139 -19.44 4.40 -4.90
C LYS A 139 -20.16 3.16 -5.44
N SER A 140 -19.79 1.97 -4.97
CA SER A 140 -20.41 0.70 -5.37
C SER A 140 -21.88 0.63 -4.95
N TYR A 141 -22.21 1.11 -3.75
CA TYR A 141 -23.59 1.23 -3.29
C TYR A 141 -24.39 2.18 -4.18
N TRP A 142 -23.82 3.32 -4.55
CA TRP A 142 -24.48 4.30 -5.40
C TRP A 142 -24.71 3.77 -6.82
N ALA A 143 -23.71 3.10 -7.40
CA ALA A 143 -23.82 2.43 -8.71
C ALA A 143 -24.90 1.33 -8.72
N SER A 144 -24.99 0.55 -7.63
CA SER A 144 -26.04 -0.46 -7.45
C SER A 144 -27.45 0.14 -7.47
N LYS A 145 -27.66 1.32 -6.85
CA LYS A 145 -28.97 1.97 -6.79
C LYS A 145 -29.33 2.70 -8.07
N LYS A 146 -28.42 3.51 -8.61
CA LYS A 146 -28.69 4.40 -9.76
C LYS A 146 -28.37 3.78 -11.11
N GLY A 147 -27.53 2.75 -11.16
CA GLY A 147 -27.10 2.10 -12.39
C GLY A 147 -26.10 2.89 -13.21
N GLU A 148 -25.41 3.87 -12.59
CA GLU A 148 -24.36 4.71 -13.18
C GLU A 148 -23.24 4.89 -12.18
N TRP A 149 -21.98 4.89 -12.63
CA TRP A 149 -20.86 5.17 -11.75
C TRP A 149 -20.72 6.66 -11.45
N PRO A 150 -20.47 7.07 -10.20
CA PRO A 150 -20.24 8.47 -9.89
C PRO A 150 -18.91 8.92 -10.53
N GLY A 151 -18.99 9.86 -11.49
CA GLY A 151 -17.85 10.38 -12.24
C GLY A 151 -17.86 10.08 -13.74
N GLU A 152 -18.73 9.23 -14.25
CA GLU A 152 -18.98 8.99 -15.67
C GLU A 152 -20.20 9.82 -16.19
N SER A 153 -20.35 11.05 -15.74
CA SER A 153 -21.25 11.97 -16.45
C SER A 153 -20.61 12.34 -17.79
N LYS A 154 -21.24 11.93 -18.88
CA LYS A 154 -20.92 12.31 -20.26
C LYS A 154 -20.72 13.81 -20.41
#